data_e484a4c73faa78efacb3fad186ff87e6
#
_entry.id   e484a4c73faa78efacb3fad186ff87e6
#
_cell.length_a   1.000
_cell.length_b   1.000
_cell.length_c   1.000
_cell.angle_alpha   90.00
_cell.angle_beta   90.00
_cell.angle_gamma   90.00
#
_symmetry.space_group_name_H-M   'P 1'
#
loop_
_entity.id
_entity.type
_entity.pdbx_description
1 polymer ?
#
loop_
_entity_poly.entity_id
_entity_poly.type
_entity_poly.pdbx_seq_one_letter_code
_entity_poly.pdbx_strand_id
1 'polypeptide(L)'
;KVKQDYLQMRVLELAPQVYVCGQLFETDIGLVAKQGVRSIVNNRADGESEGQPASADLEKVAAEHGIAFLHFPVDAKSISREEAEAFMSACDELKRPLLIFSRSGRRSIKIWEMGEGY
;
A
#
# COMPACT_ATOMS: atom_id res chain seq x y z
N LYS A 1 -11.23 -11.99 -0.87
CA LYS A 1 -10.24 -11.99 0.20
C LYS A 1 -8.90 -12.47 -0.30
N VAL A 2 -7.86 -11.73 -0.02
CA VAL A 2 -6.50 -12.11 -0.41
C VAL A 2 -5.99 -13.18 0.55
N LYS A 3 -5.44 -14.25 0.00
CA LYS A 3 -4.92 -15.36 0.80
C LYS A 3 -3.46 -15.07 1.16
N GLN A 4 -3.15 -15.11 2.44
CA GLN A 4 -1.81 -14.78 2.92
C GLN A 4 -0.76 -15.73 2.41
N ASP A 5 -1.03 -17.04 2.48
CA ASP A 5 -0.08 -18.06 2.08
C ASP A 5 0.18 -18.01 0.58
N TYR A 6 -0.78 -17.56 -0.19
CA TYR A 6 -0.67 -17.45 -1.63
C TYR A 6 0.47 -16.50 -2.01
N LEU A 7 0.59 -15.39 -1.31
CA LEU A 7 1.59 -14.37 -1.61
C LEU A 7 2.83 -14.52 -0.73
N GLN A 8 2.84 -15.49 0.16
CA GLN A 8 3.93 -15.68 1.10
C GLN A 8 4.23 -14.42 1.89
N MET A 9 3.21 -13.63 2.15
CA MET A 9 3.32 -12.42 2.94
C MET A 9 2.08 -12.29 3.81
N ARG A 10 2.21 -11.53 4.88
CA ARG A 10 1.08 -11.29 5.75
C ARG A 10 0.26 -10.15 5.19
N VAL A 11 -1.02 -10.44 4.94
CA VAL A 11 -1.97 -9.46 4.45
C VAL A 11 -3.08 -9.36 5.48
N LEU A 12 -3.32 -8.16 5.97
CA LEU A 12 -4.36 -7.89 6.97
C LEU A 12 -5.43 -7.01 6.34
N GLU A 13 -6.68 -7.27 6.71
CA GLU A 13 -7.79 -6.42 6.28
C GLU A 13 -7.97 -5.30 7.29
N LEU A 14 -7.87 -4.05 6.84
CA LEU A 14 -8.05 -2.88 7.69
C LEU A 14 -9.50 -2.42 7.73
N ALA A 15 -10.18 -2.56 6.61
CA ALA A 15 -11.57 -2.15 6.42
C ALA A 15 -12.09 -2.96 5.24
N PRO A 16 -13.41 -2.97 4.97
CA PRO A 16 -13.92 -3.72 3.82
C PRO A 16 -13.19 -3.34 2.53
N GLN A 17 -12.56 -4.33 1.90
CA GLN A 17 -11.81 -4.19 0.65
C GLN A 17 -10.58 -3.27 0.76
N VAL A 18 -10.06 -3.07 1.97
CA VAL A 18 -8.82 -2.33 2.20
C VAL A 18 -7.87 -3.23 2.97
N TYR A 19 -6.71 -3.48 2.39
CA TYR A 19 -5.74 -4.43 2.90
C TYR A 19 -4.39 -3.77 3.10
N VAL A 20 -3.59 -4.34 3.99
CA VAL A 20 -2.23 -3.87 4.25
C VAL A 20 -1.27 -5.04 4.24
N CYS A 21 -0.06 -4.79 3.76
CA CYS A 21 1.01 -5.79 3.79
C CYS A 21 2.36 -5.11 3.94
N GLY A 22 3.41 -5.91 4.05
CA GLY A 22 4.78 -5.44 4.00
C GLY A 22 5.25 -5.18 2.58
N GLN A 23 6.54 -4.91 2.42
CA GLN A 23 7.14 -4.51 1.16
C GLN A 23 6.73 -5.43 0.00
N LEU A 24 6.23 -4.80 -1.07
CA LEU A 24 5.95 -5.47 -2.34
C LEU A 24 7.16 -5.32 -3.26
N PHE A 25 7.40 -6.36 -4.03
CA PHE A 25 8.41 -6.36 -5.09
C PHE A 25 7.71 -6.50 -6.44
N GLU A 26 8.44 -6.22 -7.51
CA GLU A 26 7.87 -6.25 -8.86
C GLU A 26 7.22 -7.59 -9.17
N THR A 27 7.84 -8.69 -8.72
CA THR A 27 7.32 -10.04 -8.96
C THR A 27 6.02 -10.32 -8.20
N ASP A 28 5.72 -9.56 -7.16
CA ASP A 28 4.49 -9.77 -6.38
C ASP A 28 3.27 -9.19 -7.07
N ILE A 29 3.46 -8.17 -7.91
CA ILE A 29 2.34 -7.38 -8.44
C ILE A 29 1.42 -8.20 -9.34
N GLY A 30 1.98 -9.11 -10.13
CA GLY A 30 1.16 -9.99 -10.94
C GLY A 30 0.26 -10.89 -10.11
N LEU A 31 0.77 -11.39 -8.98
CA LEU A 31 -0.01 -12.22 -8.06
C LEU A 31 -1.10 -11.40 -7.38
N VAL A 32 -0.77 -10.19 -6.97
CA VAL A 32 -1.71 -9.26 -6.35
C VAL A 32 -2.86 -8.95 -7.33
N ALA A 33 -2.52 -8.75 -8.60
CA ALA A 33 -3.52 -8.50 -9.64
C ALA A 33 -4.48 -9.68 -9.79
N LYS A 34 -3.95 -10.90 -9.74
CA LYS A 34 -4.77 -12.11 -9.85
C LYS A 34 -5.74 -12.27 -8.69
N GLN A 35 -5.39 -11.70 -7.54
CA GLN A 35 -6.28 -11.70 -6.38
C GLN A 35 -7.37 -10.62 -6.45
N GLY A 36 -7.37 -9.83 -7.52
CA GLY A 36 -8.41 -8.86 -7.76
C GLY A 36 -8.10 -7.45 -7.24
N VAL A 37 -6.90 -7.20 -6.75
CA VAL A 37 -6.52 -5.86 -6.27
C VAL A 37 -6.55 -4.88 -7.44
N ARG A 38 -7.17 -3.73 -7.21
CA ARG A 38 -7.34 -2.70 -8.24
C ARG A 38 -6.45 -1.49 -8.01
N SER A 39 -5.98 -1.27 -6.78
CA SER A 39 -5.13 -0.13 -6.46
C SER A 39 -4.09 -0.51 -5.42
N ILE A 40 -2.90 0.09 -5.53
CA ILE A 40 -1.81 -0.11 -4.57
C ILE A 40 -1.33 1.26 -4.09
N VAL A 41 -1.06 1.38 -2.79
CA VAL A 41 -0.46 2.58 -2.21
C VAL A 41 0.86 2.20 -1.54
N ASN A 42 1.92 2.93 -1.87
CA ASN A 42 3.25 2.75 -1.29
C ASN A 42 3.51 3.87 -0.27
N ASN A 43 3.65 3.49 1.01
CA ASN A 43 3.94 4.46 2.08
C ASN A 43 5.42 4.64 2.37
N ARG A 44 6.30 4.02 1.59
CA ARG A 44 7.75 4.17 1.79
C ARG A 44 8.33 5.24 0.88
N ALA A 45 9.25 6.03 1.43
CA ALA A 45 10.09 6.87 0.57
C ALA A 45 11.09 5.96 -0.15
N ASP A 46 11.53 6.37 -1.34
CA ASP A 46 12.56 5.64 -2.05
C ASP A 46 13.88 5.72 -1.26
N GLY A 47 14.67 4.67 -1.37
CA GLY A 47 16.01 4.67 -0.79
C GLY A 47 16.07 4.46 0.71
N GLU A 48 15.00 4.01 1.34
CA GLU A 48 15.01 3.74 2.79
C GLU A 48 15.91 2.58 3.16
N SER A 49 16.06 1.62 2.28
CA SER A 49 16.97 0.51 2.53
C SER A 49 17.55 0.00 1.23
N GLU A 50 18.68 -0.70 1.36
CA GLU A 50 19.35 -1.30 0.22
C GLU A 50 18.46 -2.40 -0.36
N GLY A 51 18.42 -2.49 -1.68
CA GLY A 51 17.61 -3.50 -2.35
C GLY A 51 16.13 -3.17 -2.46
N GLN A 52 15.71 -2.04 -1.90
CA GLN A 52 14.32 -1.62 -2.01
C GLN A 52 14.00 -1.22 -3.45
N PRO A 53 12.93 -1.76 -4.06
CA PRO A 53 12.56 -1.33 -5.41
C PRO A 53 12.09 0.12 -5.40
N ALA A 54 12.45 0.87 -6.44
CA ALA A 54 12.00 2.24 -6.58
C ALA A 54 10.49 2.25 -6.83
N SER A 55 9.82 3.27 -6.28
CA SER A 55 8.38 3.40 -6.43
C SER A 55 7.97 3.48 -7.90
N ALA A 56 8.75 4.20 -8.71
CA ALA A 56 8.47 4.33 -10.15
C ALA A 56 8.50 2.98 -10.87
N ASP A 57 9.39 2.07 -10.45
CA ASP A 57 9.48 0.75 -11.07
C ASP A 57 8.26 -0.09 -10.70
N LEU A 58 7.80 0.00 -9.45
CA LEU A 58 6.59 -0.71 -9.01
C LEU A 58 5.37 -0.16 -9.73
N GLU A 59 5.30 1.15 -9.90
CA GLU A 59 4.18 1.79 -10.59
C GLU A 59 4.09 1.32 -12.03
N LYS A 60 5.24 1.19 -12.69
CA LYS A 60 5.28 0.71 -14.07
C LYS A 60 4.70 -0.69 -14.19
N VAL A 61 5.11 -1.59 -13.31
CA VAL A 61 4.60 -2.95 -13.31
C VAL A 61 3.11 -2.97 -12.97
N ALA A 62 2.68 -2.16 -12.01
CA ALA A 62 1.26 -2.05 -11.66
C ALA A 62 0.44 -1.63 -12.89
N ALA A 63 0.93 -0.66 -13.66
CA ALA A 63 0.23 -0.21 -14.86
C ALA A 63 0.09 -1.32 -15.89
N GLU A 64 1.11 -2.18 -16.02
CA GLU A 64 1.06 -3.33 -16.92
C GLU A 64 -0.05 -4.31 -16.55
N HIS A 65 -0.46 -4.32 -15.29
CA HIS A 65 -1.52 -5.19 -14.79
C HIS A 65 -2.84 -4.45 -14.56
N GLY A 66 -2.93 -3.20 -15.02
CA GLY A 66 -4.16 -2.42 -14.88
C GLY A 66 -4.45 -1.97 -13.46
N ILE A 67 -3.44 -1.92 -12.60
CA ILE A 67 -3.57 -1.50 -11.21
C ILE A 67 -3.17 -0.04 -11.07
N ALA A 68 -4.02 0.78 -10.43
CA ALA A 68 -3.66 2.16 -10.10
C ALA A 68 -2.62 2.14 -8.99
N PHE A 69 -1.70 3.10 -9.02
CA PHE A 69 -0.59 3.13 -8.05
C PHE A 69 -0.40 4.55 -7.53
N LEU A 70 -0.33 4.67 -6.20
CA LEU A 70 -0.11 5.95 -5.53
C LEU A 70 1.11 5.83 -4.64
N HIS A 71 2.07 6.74 -4.82
CA HIS A 71 3.21 6.86 -3.91
C HIS A 71 2.90 7.94 -2.88
N PHE A 72 2.71 7.54 -1.63
CA PHE A 72 2.38 8.46 -0.54
C PHE A 72 3.32 8.17 0.63
N PRO A 73 4.56 8.69 0.56
CA PRO A 73 5.56 8.42 1.60
C PRO A 73 5.11 8.97 2.95
N VAL A 74 5.37 8.22 4.00
CA VAL A 74 4.99 8.57 5.36
C VAL A 74 6.17 8.33 6.30
N ASP A 75 6.44 9.28 7.17
CA ASP A 75 7.37 9.08 8.28
C ASP A 75 6.57 8.73 9.52
N ALA A 76 6.69 7.49 9.98
CA ALA A 76 5.90 6.99 11.11
C ALA A 76 6.14 7.76 12.41
N LYS A 77 7.25 8.48 12.51
CA LYS A 77 7.60 9.25 13.71
C LYS A 77 6.93 10.62 13.73
N SER A 78 6.38 11.05 12.61
CA SER A 78 5.94 12.45 12.46
C SER A 78 4.76 12.54 11.49
N ILE A 79 3.65 11.90 11.84
CA ILE A 79 2.44 11.96 11.04
C ILE A 79 1.53 13.04 11.61
N SER A 80 1.29 14.10 10.84
CA SER A 80 0.36 15.14 11.26
C SER A 80 -1.08 14.74 10.97
N ARG A 81 -2.02 15.44 11.61
CA ARG A 81 -3.43 15.25 11.32
C ARG A 81 -3.74 15.56 9.86
N GLU A 82 -3.17 16.66 9.36
CA GLU A 82 -3.38 17.05 7.96
C GLU A 82 -2.90 15.97 7.00
N GLU A 83 -1.76 15.36 7.31
CA GLU A 83 -1.21 14.29 6.48
C GLU A 83 -2.13 13.06 6.51
N ALA A 84 -2.62 12.68 7.68
CA ALA A 84 -3.52 11.54 7.81
C ALA A 84 -4.83 11.79 7.06
N GLU A 85 -5.36 13.01 7.14
CA GLU A 85 -6.58 13.38 6.42
C GLU A 85 -6.36 13.35 4.91
N ALA A 86 -5.21 13.87 4.45
CA ALA A 86 -4.86 13.85 3.04
C ALA A 86 -4.72 12.42 2.52
N PHE A 87 -4.12 11.55 3.33
CA PHE A 87 -3.98 10.15 2.99
C PHE A 87 -5.35 9.48 2.83
N MET A 88 -6.27 9.70 3.76
CA MET A 88 -7.61 9.11 3.67
C MET A 88 -8.36 9.62 2.44
N SER A 89 -8.25 10.92 2.15
CA SER A 89 -8.87 11.48 0.95
C SER A 89 -8.31 10.85 -0.32
N ALA A 90 -6.98 10.67 -0.38
CA ALA A 90 -6.35 10.06 -1.53
C ALA A 90 -6.81 8.61 -1.70
N CYS A 91 -6.92 7.87 -0.59
CA CYS A 91 -7.37 6.48 -0.64
C CYS A 91 -8.82 6.37 -1.10
N ASP A 92 -9.66 7.34 -0.73
CA ASP A 92 -11.07 7.34 -1.13
C ASP A 92 -11.24 7.46 -2.65
N GLU A 93 -10.27 8.04 -3.34
CA GLU A 93 -10.29 8.20 -4.78
C GLU A 93 -9.88 6.92 -5.53
N LEU A 94 -9.36 5.94 -4.83
CA LEU A 94 -8.79 4.75 -5.45
C LEU A 94 -9.81 3.61 -5.50
N LYS A 95 -9.77 2.85 -6.60
CA LYS A 95 -10.68 1.71 -6.77
C LYS A 95 -10.32 0.60 -5.79
N ARG A 96 -11.37 -0.03 -5.25
CA ARG A 96 -11.24 -1.21 -4.37
C ARG A 96 -11.21 -2.48 -5.21
N PRO A 97 -10.60 -3.54 -4.74
CA PRO A 97 -9.83 -3.67 -3.49
C PRO A 97 -8.53 -2.87 -3.52
N LEU A 98 -8.19 -2.28 -2.39
CA LEU A 98 -7.02 -1.42 -2.21
C LEU A 98 -6.00 -2.13 -1.34
N LEU A 99 -4.75 -2.17 -1.78
CA LEU A 99 -3.65 -2.74 -1.00
C LEU A 99 -2.64 -1.65 -0.68
N ILE A 100 -2.39 -1.45 0.61
CA ILE A 100 -1.47 -0.43 1.10
C ILE A 100 -0.26 -1.15 1.67
N PHE A 101 0.96 -0.67 1.38
CA PHE A 101 2.14 -1.33 1.93
C PHE A 101 3.16 -0.33 2.46
N SER A 102 3.97 -0.82 3.38
CA SER A 102 5.14 -0.16 3.89
C SER A 102 6.18 -1.24 4.16
N ARG A 103 7.25 -0.94 4.87
CA ARG A 103 8.30 -1.94 5.08
C ARG A 103 7.75 -3.22 5.73
N SER A 104 6.99 -3.08 6.82
CA SER A 104 6.38 -4.20 7.52
C SER A 104 4.87 -4.13 7.55
N GLY A 105 4.29 -3.06 7.03
CA GLY A 105 2.87 -2.79 7.12
C GLY A 105 2.47 -1.90 8.29
N ARG A 106 3.33 -1.78 9.31
CA ARG A 106 2.98 -1.04 10.53
C ARG A 106 2.73 0.44 10.28
N ARG A 107 3.55 1.05 9.43
CA ARG A 107 3.42 2.46 9.08
C ARG A 107 2.09 2.73 8.40
N SER A 108 1.72 1.84 7.50
CA SER A 108 0.46 1.93 6.77
C SER A 108 -0.73 1.78 7.71
N ILE A 109 -0.66 0.84 8.65
CA ILE A 109 -1.70 0.66 9.66
C ILE A 109 -1.83 1.94 10.49
N LYS A 110 -0.70 2.51 10.89
CA LYS A 110 -0.71 3.69 11.77
C LYS A 110 -1.40 4.88 11.12
N ILE A 111 -1.02 5.20 9.87
CA ILE A 111 -1.64 6.35 9.21
C ILE A 111 -3.12 6.10 8.91
N TRP A 112 -3.48 4.87 8.55
CA TRP A 112 -4.88 4.52 8.32
C TRP A 112 -5.70 4.73 9.59
N GLU A 113 -5.23 4.18 10.72
CA GLU A 113 -5.96 4.30 11.98
C GLU A 113 -6.05 5.74 12.46
N MET A 114 -5.00 6.51 12.27
CA MET A 114 -5.02 7.94 12.59
C MET A 114 -6.07 8.65 11.76
N GLY A 115 -6.12 8.34 10.46
CA GLY A 115 -7.09 8.95 9.56
C GLY A 115 -8.53 8.60 9.92
N GLU A 116 -8.77 7.37 10.34
CA GLU A 116 -10.11 6.94 10.77
C GLU A 116 -10.55 7.64 12.04
N GLY A 117 -9.61 8.06 12.88
CA GLY A 117 -9.91 8.71 14.15
C GLY A 117 -10.31 10.18 14.01
N TYR A 118 -10.19 10.77 12.83
CA TYR A 118 -10.53 12.18 12.60
C TYR A 118 -11.90 12.34 11.87
#